data_391e07556cf80ac9cc174ada9ee2827a
#
_entry.id   391e07556cf80ac9cc174ada9ee2827a
#
_cell.length_a   1.000
_cell.length_b   1.000
_cell.length_c   1.000
_cell.angle_alpha   90.00
_cell.angle_beta   90.00
_cell.angle_gamma   90.00
#
_symmetry.space_group_name_H-M   'P 1'
#
loop_
_entity.id
_entity.type
_entity.pdbx_description
1 polymer ?
#
loop_
_entity_poly.entity_id
_entity_poly.type
_entity_poly.pdbx_seq_one_letter_code
_entity_poly.pdbx_strand_id
1 'polypeptide(L)'
;VGPQSRFQLTGDKVASAWRQNTAGLLTASPSNPTGNSLSPSDLGDIYEVVKRHQGFLISDEIYQGLEYGPDQRNSALHHGDDVFVVNSFSKYFGMTGWRLGWVVAPENAVESLIRIAQNLFICPSVPAQYAALAAFEPEVLQLLDEQRDVLAQRRDYMMECLPEAGLEIPVAPDGAFYVYARLPEGFPDADTFCDLLLRQTGVAVTPGSDFGDFETNRYVRISYAQEQSRLEQAVSRIGEFRP
;
A
#
# COMPACT_ATOMS: atom_id res chain seq x y z
N VAL A 1 -14.28 -2.18 4.08
CA VAL A 1 -14.12 -0.71 4.00
C VAL A 1 -14.33 -0.23 2.57
N GLY A 2 -14.99 0.92 2.41
CA GLY A 2 -15.32 1.49 1.10
C GLY A 2 -14.86 2.94 0.96
N PRO A 3 -15.21 3.60 -0.16
CA PRO A 3 -14.76 4.97 -0.44
C PRO A 3 -15.17 5.99 0.62
N GLN A 4 -16.31 5.80 1.29
CA GLN A 4 -16.79 6.67 2.36
C GLN A 4 -15.87 6.75 3.59
N SER A 5 -14.98 5.79 3.77
CA SER A 5 -13.91 5.80 4.78
C SER A 5 -12.52 5.85 4.13
N ARG A 6 -12.43 6.35 2.90
CA ARG A 6 -11.19 6.38 2.13
C ARG A 6 -10.52 5.00 2.00
N PHE A 7 -11.31 3.94 1.96
CA PHE A 7 -10.86 2.55 2.00
C PHE A 7 -10.00 2.19 3.22
N GLN A 8 -10.04 3.01 4.28
CA GLN A 8 -9.25 2.79 5.49
C GLN A 8 -10.13 2.32 6.67
N LEU A 9 -9.48 1.67 7.62
CA LEU A 9 -10.08 1.29 8.89
C LEU A 9 -10.28 2.52 9.77
N THR A 10 -11.23 2.42 10.68
CA THR A 10 -11.43 3.36 11.80
C THR A 10 -11.53 2.56 13.10
N GLY A 11 -11.26 3.19 14.24
CA GLY A 11 -11.41 2.54 15.55
C GLY A 11 -12.78 1.90 15.74
N ASP A 12 -13.87 2.57 15.34
CA ASP A 12 -15.25 2.04 15.45
C ASP A 12 -15.45 0.77 14.60
N LYS A 13 -14.91 0.74 13.39
CA LYS A 13 -15.00 -0.47 12.54
C LYS A 13 -14.23 -1.63 13.14
N VAL A 14 -13.05 -1.38 13.70
CA VAL A 14 -12.26 -2.40 14.38
C VAL A 14 -12.99 -2.89 15.61
N ALA A 15 -13.52 -2.00 16.45
CA ALA A 15 -14.28 -2.36 17.64
C ALA A 15 -15.51 -3.21 17.32
N SER A 16 -16.26 -2.84 16.27
CA SER A 16 -17.47 -3.58 15.85
C SER A 16 -17.17 -4.95 15.25
N ALA A 17 -15.98 -5.12 14.64
CA ALA A 17 -15.56 -6.38 14.04
C ALA A 17 -14.85 -7.31 15.04
N TRP A 18 -14.40 -6.80 16.20
CA TRP A 18 -13.64 -7.57 17.17
C TRP A 18 -14.51 -8.66 17.81
N ARG A 19 -13.99 -9.87 17.85
CA ARG A 19 -14.69 -11.07 18.37
C ARG A 19 -13.89 -11.68 19.51
N GLN A 20 -14.53 -12.58 20.28
CA GLN A 20 -13.90 -13.28 21.41
C GLN A 20 -12.62 -14.07 21.01
N ASN A 21 -12.54 -14.56 19.79
CA ASN A 21 -11.40 -15.29 19.27
C ASN A 21 -10.44 -14.44 18.41
N THR A 22 -10.63 -13.12 18.34
CA THR A 22 -9.71 -12.21 17.68
C THR A 22 -8.48 -12.01 18.56
N ALA A 23 -7.28 -12.34 18.04
CA ALA A 23 -6.04 -12.21 18.79
C ALA A 23 -5.34 -10.87 18.50
N GLY A 24 -5.54 -10.27 17.33
CA GLY A 24 -4.89 -9.04 16.92
C GLY A 24 -5.42 -8.49 15.61
N LEU A 25 -4.87 -7.37 15.21
CA LEU A 25 -5.18 -6.68 13.95
C LEU A 25 -3.91 -6.54 13.12
N LEU A 26 -4.03 -6.77 11.81
CA LEU A 26 -3.03 -6.37 10.82
C LEU A 26 -3.63 -5.26 9.97
N THR A 27 -2.92 -4.15 9.82
CA THR A 27 -3.29 -3.02 8.97
C THR A 27 -2.11 -2.59 8.10
N ALA A 28 -2.38 -1.92 6.99
CA ALA A 28 -1.35 -1.40 6.09
C ALA A 28 -1.58 0.09 5.81
N SER A 29 -0.52 0.89 5.94
CA SER A 29 -0.57 2.34 5.70
C SER A 29 0.79 2.87 5.23
N PRO A 30 0.86 3.47 4.03
CA PRO A 30 -0.12 3.49 2.94
C PRO A 30 -0.50 2.09 2.47
N SER A 31 -1.72 1.91 1.97
CA SER A 31 -2.23 0.57 1.64
C SER A 31 -2.10 0.21 0.16
N ASN A 32 -1.94 -1.07 -0.10
CA ASN A 32 -2.17 -1.71 -1.39
C ASN A 32 -3.52 -2.44 -1.31
N PRO A 33 -4.51 -2.17 -2.17
CA PRO A 33 -4.40 -1.59 -3.52
C PRO A 33 -4.69 -0.08 -3.63
N THR A 34 -5.12 0.59 -2.57
CA THR A 34 -5.83 1.88 -2.67
C THR A 34 -4.92 3.10 -2.68
N GLY A 35 -3.67 2.96 -2.21
CA GLY A 35 -2.73 4.07 -2.09
C GLY A 35 -3.10 5.09 -1.00
N ASN A 36 -4.02 4.74 -0.10
CA ASN A 36 -4.45 5.65 0.97
C ASN A 36 -3.77 5.33 2.28
N SER A 37 -3.51 6.37 3.06
CA SER A 37 -2.90 6.29 4.39
C SER A 37 -3.94 6.40 5.50
N LEU A 38 -3.69 5.75 6.63
CA LEU A 38 -4.38 6.01 7.88
C LEU A 38 -3.96 7.39 8.41
N SER A 39 -4.93 8.18 8.86
CA SER A 39 -4.61 9.41 9.59
C SER A 39 -3.96 9.07 10.95
N PRO A 40 -3.15 9.99 11.52
CA PRO A 40 -2.62 9.79 12.87
C PRO A 40 -3.71 9.53 13.91
N SER A 41 -4.86 10.22 13.81
CA SER A 41 -5.99 10.00 14.72
C SER A 41 -6.63 8.62 14.54
N ASP A 42 -6.88 8.18 13.29
CA ASP A 42 -7.47 6.85 13.04
C ASP A 42 -6.55 5.73 13.52
N LEU A 43 -5.22 5.86 13.30
CA LEU A 43 -4.25 4.88 13.80
C LEU A 43 -4.20 4.85 15.33
N GLY A 44 -4.28 6.01 15.99
CA GLY A 44 -4.38 6.12 17.44
C GLY A 44 -5.64 5.46 17.98
N ASP A 45 -6.80 5.73 17.39
CA ASP A 45 -8.07 5.12 17.79
C ASP A 45 -8.05 3.60 17.61
N ILE A 46 -7.46 3.12 16.50
CA ILE A 46 -7.26 1.69 16.24
C ILE A 46 -6.35 1.07 17.31
N TYR A 47 -5.24 1.71 17.62
CA TYR A 47 -4.32 1.25 18.67
C TYR A 47 -5.03 1.12 20.03
N GLU A 48 -5.80 2.13 20.44
CA GLU A 48 -6.54 2.10 21.70
C GLU A 48 -7.61 1.00 21.74
N VAL A 49 -8.27 0.70 20.62
CA VAL A 49 -9.20 -0.42 20.52
C VAL A 49 -8.47 -1.74 20.70
N VAL A 50 -7.38 -1.97 19.97
CA VAL A 50 -6.58 -3.20 20.06
C VAL A 50 -6.07 -3.42 21.49
N LYS A 51 -5.54 -2.36 22.11
CA LYS A 51 -5.02 -2.39 23.48
C LYS A 51 -6.12 -2.73 24.53
N ARG A 52 -7.30 -2.14 24.39
CA ARG A 52 -8.46 -2.42 25.27
C ARG A 52 -8.86 -3.89 25.23
N HIS A 53 -8.72 -4.52 24.07
CA HIS A 53 -9.00 -5.94 23.90
C HIS A 53 -7.81 -6.86 24.22
N GLN A 54 -6.68 -6.31 24.68
CA GLN A 54 -5.44 -7.04 24.98
C GLN A 54 -4.92 -7.82 23.74
N GLY A 55 -5.21 -7.31 22.55
CA GLY A 55 -4.73 -7.84 21.28
C GLY A 55 -3.34 -7.31 20.91
N PHE A 56 -2.82 -7.76 19.78
CA PHE A 56 -1.61 -7.20 19.20
C PHE A 56 -1.93 -6.44 17.90
N LEU A 57 -1.16 -5.38 17.61
CA LEU A 57 -1.23 -4.62 16.36
C LEU A 57 0.01 -4.91 15.52
N ILE A 58 -0.21 -5.33 14.28
CA ILE A 58 0.81 -5.39 13.23
C ILE A 58 0.51 -4.27 12.24
N SER A 59 1.42 -3.32 12.11
CA SER A 59 1.36 -2.23 11.13
C SER A 59 2.32 -2.54 10.00
N ASP A 60 1.78 -2.80 8.81
CA ASP A 60 2.57 -2.90 7.58
C ASP A 60 2.79 -1.50 7.02
N GLU A 61 4.01 -0.99 7.20
CA GLU A 61 4.44 0.34 6.78
C GLU A 61 5.39 0.27 5.57
N ILE A 62 5.26 -0.76 4.75
CA ILE A 62 6.16 -1.01 3.61
C ILE A 62 6.23 0.16 2.62
N TYR A 63 5.18 0.98 2.53
CA TYR A 63 5.13 2.16 1.67
C TYR A 63 5.49 3.47 2.39
N GLN A 64 5.91 3.42 3.65
CA GLN A 64 6.41 4.59 4.37
C GLN A 64 7.58 5.24 3.61
N GLY A 65 7.57 6.57 3.53
CA GLY A 65 8.45 7.36 2.68
C GLY A 65 7.86 7.66 1.28
N LEU A 66 6.82 6.94 0.86
CA LEU A 66 6.09 7.18 -0.39
C LEU A 66 4.73 7.86 -0.13
N GLU A 67 4.61 8.66 0.92
CA GLU A 67 3.47 9.52 1.16
C GLU A 67 3.64 10.86 0.43
N TYR A 68 2.53 11.39 -0.08
CA TYR A 68 2.49 12.63 -0.86
C TYR A 68 1.91 13.79 -0.06
N GLY A 69 2.62 14.22 0.95
CA GLY A 69 2.26 15.32 1.80
C GLY A 69 2.90 15.23 3.17
N PRO A 70 3.13 16.36 3.84
CA PRO A 70 3.82 16.39 5.13
C PRO A 70 3.03 15.74 6.27
N ASP A 71 1.69 15.79 6.20
CA ASP A 71 0.81 15.33 7.27
C ASP A 71 0.47 13.83 7.18
N GLN A 72 0.97 13.13 6.15
CA GLN A 72 0.67 11.72 5.89
C GLN A 72 1.68 10.76 6.53
N ARG A 73 2.87 11.27 6.92
CA ARG A 73 3.90 10.44 7.55
C ARG A 73 3.51 10.08 8.96
N ASN A 74 3.16 8.84 9.16
CA ASN A 74 2.74 8.30 10.45
C ASN A 74 3.28 6.88 10.64
N SER A 75 3.53 6.51 11.91
CA SER A 75 3.93 5.16 12.28
C SER A 75 3.19 4.74 13.53
N ALA A 76 2.85 3.46 13.62
CA ALA A 76 2.25 2.89 14.82
C ALA A 76 3.16 3.03 16.06
N LEU A 77 4.46 3.21 15.88
CA LEU A 77 5.42 3.46 16.95
C LEU A 77 5.19 4.80 17.70
N HIS A 78 4.46 5.74 17.10
CA HIS A 78 4.08 6.98 17.78
C HIS A 78 3.02 6.76 18.90
N HIS A 79 2.35 5.60 18.90
CA HIS A 79 1.27 5.28 19.82
C HIS A 79 1.70 4.35 20.96
N GLY A 80 2.76 3.54 20.76
CA GLY A 80 3.28 2.67 21.81
C GLY A 80 4.40 1.73 21.34
N ASP A 81 5.10 1.13 22.32
CA ASP A 81 6.20 0.20 22.09
C ASP A 81 5.71 -1.27 22.01
N ASP A 82 4.41 -1.51 22.17
CA ASP A 82 3.77 -2.82 22.17
C ASP A 82 3.14 -3.19 20.81
N VAL A 83 3.61 -2.55 19.75
CA VAL A 83 3.20 -2.78 18.35
C VAL A 83 4.30 -3.48 17.54
N PHE A 84 3.88 -4.19 16.50
CA PHE A 84 4.79 -4.71 15.48
C PHE A 84 4.71 -3.82 14.25
N VAL A 85 5.84 -3.24 13.85
CA VAL A 85 5.94 -2.47 12.60
C VAL A 85 6.78 -3.25 11.61
N VAL A 86 6.21 -3.56 10.46
CA VAL A 86 6.89 -4.26 9.36
C VAL A 86 7.19 -3.26 8.26
N ASN A 87 8.44 -3.25 7.80
CA ASN A 87 8.86 -2.39 6.71
C ASN A 87 9.90 -3.09 5.82
N SER A 88 10.25 -2.48 4.69
CA SER A 88 11.11 -3.11 3.69
C SER A 88 11.91 -2.09 2.89
N PHE A 89 13.08 -2.50 2.44
CA PHE A 89 13.88 -1.77 1.45
C PHE A 89 13.30 -1.86 0.02
N SER A 90 12.24 -2.65 -0.18
CA SER A 90 11.70 -2.93 -1.53
C SER A 90 11.00 -1.75 -2.21
N LYS A 91 10.47 -0.77 -1.46
CA LYS A 91 9.58 0.27 -2.00
C LYS A 91 10.28 1.62 -2.04
N TYR A 92 10.21 2.41 -0.98
CA TYR A 92 10.85 3.72 -0.93
C TYR A 92 12.34 3.67 -1.33
N PHE A 93 13.07 2.71 -0.81
CA PHE A 93 14.51 2.56 -1.08
C PHE A 93 14.84 1.94 -2.45
N GLY A 94 13.87 1.55 -3.27
CA GLY A 94 14.09 1.01 -4.61
C GLY A 94 14.80 -0.35 -4.66
N MET A 95 14.98 -1.02 -3.54
CA MET A 95 15.78 -2.25 -3.41
C MET A 95 14.94 -3.54 -3.49
N THR A 96 13.93 -3.60 -4.35
CA THR A 96 13.00 -4.73 -4.45
C THR A 96 13.70 -6.08 -4.66
N GLY A 97 14.71 -6.13 -5.54
CA GLY A 97 15.46 -7.34 -5.87
C GLY A 97 16.40 -7.82 -4.77
N TRP A 98 16.75 -6.98 -3.80
CA TRP A 98 17.68 -7.29 -2.73
C TRP A 98 17.09 -8.14 -1.60
N ARG A 99 15.76 -8.26 -1.54
CA ARG A 99 15.03 -9.10 -0.59
C ARG A 99 15.38 -8.81 0.87
N LEU A 100 15.32 -7.54 1.29
CA LEU A 100 15.65 -7.09 2.63
C LEU A 100 14.48 -6.27 3.22
N GLY A 101 14.21 -6.48 4.49
CA GLY A 101 13.24 -5.73 5.28
C GLY A 101 13.57 -5.83 6.76
N TRP A 102 12.77 -5.20 7.58
CA TRP A 102 12.92 -5.25 9.03
C TRP A 102 11.56 -5.28 9.74
N VAL A 103 11.58 -5.68 10.97
CA VAL A 103 10.46 -5.55 11.89
C VAL A 103 10.94 -4.84 13.16
N VAL A 104 10.20 -3.84 13.61
CA VAL A 104 10.28 -3.33 14.97
C VAL A 104 9.23 -4.07 15.77
N ALA A 105 9.61 -4.61 16.92
CA ALA A 105 8.74 -5.48 17.71
C ALA A 105 8.87 -5.18 19.20
N PRO A 106 7.85 -5.49 20.00
CA PRO A 106 7.95 -5.43 21.46
C PRO A 106 9.13 -6.25 21.98
N GLU A 107 9.85 -5.75 22.97
CA GLU A 107 11.07 -6.37 23.47
C GLU A 107 10.89 -7.86 23.84
N ASN A 108 9.75 -8.19 24.46
CA ASN A 108 9.42 -9.56 24.85
C ASN A 108 9.16 -10.52 23.67
N ALA A 109 8.96 -10.01 22.45
CA ALA A 109 8.75 -10.81 21.25
C ALA A 109 10.05 -11.05 20.45
N VAL A 110 11.07 -10.22 20.65
CA VAL A 110 12.29 -10.20 19.81
C VAL A 110 12.99 -11.54 19.80
N GLU A 111 13.21 -12.18 20.94
CA GLU A 111 13.90 -13.48 21.01
C GLU A 111 13.15 -14.57 20.22
N SER A 112 11.82 -14.60 20.32
CA SER A 112 10.99 -15.54 19.59
C SER A 112 11.05 -15.31 18.08
N LEU A 113 11.02 -14.05 17.64
CA LEU A 113 11.16 -13.68 16.22
C LEU A 113 12.53 -14.06 15.67
N ILE A 114 13.62 -13.82 16.42
CA ILE A 114 14.98 -14.25 16.04
C ILE A 114 15.02 -15.76 15.86
N ARG A 115 14.45 -16.52 16.79
CA ARG A 115 14.40 -17.98 16.73
C ARG A 115 13.64 -18.49 15.51
N ILE A 116 12.50 -17.85 15.18
CA ILE A 116 11.74 -18.16 13.97
C ILE A 116 12.56 -17.87 12.72
N ALA A 117 13.15 -16.67 12.63
CA ALA A 117 13.96 -16.26 11.49
C ALA A 117 15.15 -17.19 11.24
N GLN A 118 15.89 -17.56 12.29
CA GLN A 118 17.01 -18.51 12.21
C GLN A 118 16.62 -19.88 11.63
N ASN A 119 15.41 -20.35 11.93
CA ASN A 119 14.94 -21.64 11.46
C ASN A 119 14.30 -21.58 10.06
N LEU A 120 13.75 -20.42 9.65
CA LEU A 120 13.11 -20.27 8.34
C LEU A 120 14.09 -19.92 7.22
N PHE A 121 15.05 -19.03 7.47
CA PHE A 121 15.95 -18.53 6.42
C PHE A 121 17.37 -18.19 6.90
N ILE A 122 17.72 -18.48 8.16
CA ILE A 122 19.03 -18.28 8.81
C ILE A 122 19.33 -16.79 9.01
N CYS A 123 19.58 -16.03 7.94
CA CYS A 123 19.80 -14.59 7.96
C CYS A 123 19.49 -13.97 6.57
N PRO A 124 19.22 -12.66 6.49
CA PRO A 124 19.16 -11.95 5.23
C PRO A 124 20.50 -11.98 4.49
N SER A 125 20.48 -11.80 3.16
CA SER A 125 21.69 -11.69 2.33
C SER A 125 22.65 -10.64 2.87
N VAL A 126 23.89 -11.01 3.16
CA VAL A 126 24.92 -10.10 3.69
C VAL A 126 25.22 -8.95 2.72
N PRO A 127 25.38 -9.18 1.38
CA PRO A 127 25.51 -8.08 0.43
C PRO A 127 24.33 -7.09 0.46
N ALA A 128 23.09 -7.58 0.66
CA ALA A 128 21.91 -6.72 0.77
C ALA A 128 21.97 -5.84 2.02
N GLN A 129 22.42 -6.36 3.14
CA GLN A 129 22.59 -5.59 4.38
C GLN A 129 23.63 -4.48 4.22
N TYR A 130 24.78 -4.75 3.60
CA TYR A 130 25.79 -3.73 3.33
C TYR A 130 25.28 -2.68 2.34
N ALA A 131 24.58 -3.09 1.28
CA ALA A 131 23.96 -2.14 0.34
C ALA A 131 22.91 -1.24 1.03
N ALA A 132 22.15 -1.77 1.97
CA ALA A 132 21.16 -1.02 2.72
C ALA A 132 21.77 0.06 3.63
N LEU A 133 23.00 -0.08 4.11
CA LEU A 133 23.68 0.97 4.86
C LEU A 133 23.85 2.23 4.01
N ALA A 134 24.21 2.08 2.73
CA ALA A 134 24.34 3.19 1.81
C ALA A 134 23.00 3.89 1.51
N ALA A 135 21.86 3.19 1.67
CA ALA A 135 20.55 3.77 1.45
C ALA A 135 20.17 4.88 2.45
N PHE A 136 20.89 4.99 3.57
CA PHE A 136 20.69 6.02 4.58
C PHE A 136 21.66 7.21 4.44
N GLU A 137 22.57 7.19 3.47
CA GLU A 137 23.43 8.34 3.20
C GLU A 137 22.58 9.53 2.73
N PRO A 138 22.90 10.77 3.19
CA PRO A 138 22.08 11.94 2.89
C PRO A 138 21.83 12.17 1.39
N GLU A 139 22.85 11.96 0.56
CA GLU A 139 22.76 12.12 -0.89
C GLU A 139 21.81 11.08 -1.52
N VAL A 140 21.80 9.86 -0.97
CA VAL A 140 20.90 8.79 -1.43
C VAL A 140 19.47 9.09 -1.00
N LEU A 141 19.25 9.53 0.24
CA LEU A 141 17.92 9.92 0.72
C LEU A 141 17.35 11.07 -0.12
N GLN A 142 18.17 12.05 -0.52
CA GLN A 142 17.73 13.11 -1.43
C GLN A 142 17.27 12.54 -2.78
N LEU A 143 18.01 11.63 -3.39
CA LEU A 143 17.62 10.99 -4.65
C LEU A 143 16.32 10.19 -4.51
N LEU A 144 16.10 9.52 -3.38
CA LEU A 144 14.87 8.79 -3.10
C LEU A 144 13.68 9.73 -2.94
N ASP A 145 13.85 10.86 -2.30
CA ASP A 145 12.83 11.90 -2.19
C ASP A 145 12.48 12.51 -3.57
N GLU A 146 13.48 12.76 -4.42
CA GLU A 146 13.25 13.19 -5.81
C GLU A 146 12.45 12.14 -6.62
N GLN A 147 12.74 10.86 -6.44
CA GLN A 147 11.97 9.77 -7.07
C GLN A 147 10.52 9.71 -6.55
N ARG A 148 10.29 9.91 -5.25
CA ARG A 148 8.94 10.04 -4.68
C ARG A 148 8.19 11.20 -5.33
N ASP A 149 8.83 12.35 -5.51
CA ASP A 149 8.22 13.52 -6.11
C ASP A 149 7.84 13.29 -7.59
N VAL A 150 8.64 12.52 -8.32
CA VAL A 150 8.27 12.02 -9.67
C VAL A 150 7.02 11.12 -9.61
N LEU A 151 6.92 10.23 -8.61
CA LEU A 151 5.73 9.40 -8.44
C LEU A 151 4.49 10.25 -8.10
N ALA A 152 4.64 11.33 -7.31
CA ALA A 152 3.56 12.26 -7.03
C ALA A 152 3.04 12.94 -8.33
N GLN A 153 3.94 13.39 -9.20
CA GLN A 153 3.57 13.96 -10.50
C GLN A 153 2.82 12.95 -11.39
N ARG A 154 3.28 11.70 -11.42
CA ARG A 154 2.59 10.63 -12.16
C ARG A 154 1.22 10.32 -11.59
N ARG A 155 1.08 10.32 -10.26
CA ARG A 155 -0.22 10.22 -9.60
C ARG A 155 -1.16 11.33 -10.08
N ASP A 156 -0.70 12.58 -10.06
CA ASP A 156 -1.52 13.74 -10.45
C ASP A 156 -1.98 13.60 -11.90
N TYR A 157 -1.09 13.19 -12.80
CA TYR A 157 -1.44 12.86 -14.18
C TYR A 157 -2.53 11.77 -14.28
N MET A 158 -2.37 10.67 -13.53
CA MET A 158 -3.36 9.58 -13.54
C MET A 158 -4.71 10.03 -12.96
N MET A 159 -4.70 10.90 -11.93
CA MET A 159 -5.91 11.46 -11.34
C MET A 159 -6.68 12.36 -12.33
N GLU A 160 -5.99 13.06 -13.20
CA GLU A 160 -6.58 13.89 -14.24
C GLU A 160 -7.11 13.06 -15.41
N CYS A 161 -6.29 12.14 -15.93
CA CYS A 161 -6.56 11.50 -17.22
C CYS A 161 -7.40 10.21 -17.12
N LEU A 162 -7.37 9.45 -16.01
CA LEU A 162 -8.17 8.22 -15.91
C LEU A 162 -9.69 8.46 -15.91
N PRO A 163 -10.23 9.51 -15.26
CA PRO A 163 -11.64 9.85 -15.37
C PRO A 163 -12.07 10.16 -16.80
N GLU A 164 -11.24 10.86 -17.58
CA GLU A 164 -11.51 11.14 -18.99
C GLU A 164 -11.49 9.84 -19.83
N ALA A 165 -10.69 8.86 -19.42
CA ALA A 165 -10.66 7.52 -20.03
C ALA A 165 -11.81 6.61 -19.55
N GLY A 166 -12.72 7.09 -18.69
CA GLY A 166 -13.94 6.40 -18.26
C GLY A 166 -13.81 5.62 -16.95
N LEU A 167 -12.70 5.76 -16.21
CA LEU A 167 -12.48 5.12 -14.92
C LEU A 167 -12.71 6.12 -13.77
N GLU A 168 -13.66 5.86 -12.90
CA GLU A 168 -13.92 6.70 -11.74
C GLU A 168 -12.88 6.46 -10.64
N ILE A 169 -12.32 7.52 -10.07
CA ILE A 169 -11.41 7.43 -8.92
C ILE A 169 -12.13 8.03 -7.70
N PRO A 170 -12.80 7.21 -6.87
CA PRO A 170 -13.63 7.72 -5.78
C PRO A 170 -12.81 8.32 -4.63
N VAL A 171 -11.55 7.94 -4.48
CA VAL A 171 -10.65 8.45 -3.45
C VAL A 171 -9.26 8.65 -4.03
N ALA A 172 -8.76 9.87 -3.96
CA ALA A 172 -7.39 10.17 -4.37
C ALA A 172 -6.38 9.46 -3.47
N PRO A 173 -5.39 8.74 -4.03
CA PRO A 173 -4.30 8.16 -3.24
C PRO A 173 -3.39 9.25 -2.69
N ASP A 174 -2.94 9.08 -1.46
CA ASP A 174 -2.01 9.97 -0.77
C ASP A 174 -0.66 9.32 -0.47
N GLY A 175 -0.45 8.10 -0.98
CA GLY A 175 0.79 7.35 -0.84
C GLY A 175 0.89 6.17 -1.79
N ALA A 176 1.95 5.36 -1.62
CA ALA A 176 2.31 4.24 -2.48
C ALA A 176 2.47 4.65 -3.96
N PHE A 177 2.07 3.82 -4.90
CA PHE A 177 2.11 4.11 -6.35
C PHE A 177 0.96 3.43 -7.11
N TYR A 178 -0.24 3.46 -6.50
CA TYR A 178 -1.45 2.84 -7.04
C TYR A 178 -2.61 3.82 -7.08
N VAL A 179 -3.43 3.70 -8.13
CA VAL A 179 -4.79 4.23 -8.18
C VAL A 179 -5.73 3.04 -8.11
N TYR A 180 -6.76 3.13 -7.27
CA TYR A 180 -7.83 2.15 -7.17
C TYR A 180 -9.08 2.75 -7.80
N ALA A 181 -9.34 2.36 -9.05
CA ALA A 181 -10.36 2.95 -9.90
C ALA A 181 -11.56 2.04 -10.03
N ARG A 182 -12.75 2.65 -10.07
CA ARG A 182 -14.01 1.96 -10.31
C ARG A 182 -14.23 1.79 -11.81
N LEU A 183 -14.74 0.62 -12.19
CA LEU A 183 -15.04 0.29 -13.57
C LEU A 183 -16.17 1.14 -14.13
N PRO A 184 -16.13 1.47 -15.44
CA PRO A 184 -17.26 2.06 -16.12
C PRO A 184 -18.45 1.08 -16.16
N GLU A 185 -19.62 1.61 -16.44
CA GLU A 185 -20.79 0.78 -16.74
C GLU A 185 -20.59 -0.03 -18.02
N GLY A 186 -21.24 -1.19 -18.11
CA GLY A 186 -21.15 -2.07 -19.29
C GLY A 186 -20.22 -3.26 -19.11
N PHE A 187 -19.32 -3.25 -18.12
CA PHE A 187 -18.53 -4.44 -17.78
C PHE A 187 -19.15 -5.20 -16.59
N PRO A 188 -19.25 -6.53 -16.66
CA PRO A 188 -19.87 -7.33 -15.60
C PRO A 188 -19.06 -7.29 -14.30
N ASP A 189 -17.75 -7.40 -14.41
CA ASP A 189 -16.82 -7.46 -13.27
C ASP A 189 -15.38 -7.06 -13.68
N ALA A 190 -14.51 -6.92 -12.66
CA ALA A 190 -13.13 -6.49 -12.84
C ALA A 190 -12.25 -7.55 -13.52
N ASP A 191 -12.51 -8.82 -13.31
CA ASP A 191 -11.74 -9.92 -13.91
C ASP A 191 -11.95 -9.93 -15.43
N THR A 192 -13.21 -9.85 -15.87
CA THR A 192 -13.57 -9.73 -17.28
C THR A 192 -12.98 -8.47 -17.91
N PHE A 193 -13.06 -7.32 -17.22
CA PHE A 193 -12.47 -6.07 -17.70
C PHE A 193 -10.95 -6.21 -17.89
N CYS A 194 -10.24 -6.74 -16.92
CA CYS A 194 -8.77 -6.89 -16.97
C CYS A 194 -8.33 -7.84 -18.10
N ASP A 195 -9.02 -8.98 -18.29
CA ASP A 195 -8.71 -9.94 -19.35
C ASP A 195 -8.94 -9.32 -20.74
N LEU A 196 -10.09 -8.67 -20.95
CA LEU A 196 -10.41 -8.04 -22.23
C LEU A 196 -9.47 -6.86 -22.52
N LEU A 197 -9.19 -5.99 -21.54
CA LEU A 197 -8.27 -4.87 -21.69
C LEU A 197 -6.88 -5.36 -22.10
N LEU A 198 -6.36 -6.38 -21.41
CA LEU A 198 -5.05 -6.95 -21.73
C LEU A 198 -5.02 -7.52 -23.14
N ARG A 199 -6.02 -8.32 -23.54
CA ARG A 199 -6.05 -8.97 -24.85
C ARG A 199 -6.21 -7.99 -25.99
N GLN A 200 -7.02 -6.95 -25.84
CA GLN A 200 -7.33 -6.02 -26.94
C GLN A 200 -6.33 -4.87 -27.04
N THR A 201 -5.77 -4.42 -25.92
CA THR A 201 -4.96 -3.19 -25.89
C THR A 201 -3.51 -3.42 -25.44
N GLY A 202 -3.21 -4.57 -24.84
CA GLY A 202 -1.90 -4.85 -24.24
C GLY A 202 -1.65 -4.09 -22.93
N VAL A 203 -2.69 -3.49 -22.30
CA VAL A 203 -2.59 -2.83 -21.01
C VAL A 203 -2.98 -3.82 -19.92
N ALA A 204 -2.06 -4.05 -18.96
CA ALA A 204 -2.29 -4.90 -17.81
C ALA A 204 -2.63 -4.07 -16.57
N VAL A 205 -3.76 -4.37 -15.94
CA VAL A 205 -4.17 -3.85 -14.63
C VAL A 205 -4.57 -5.02 -13.75
N THR A 206 -4.69 -4.79 -12.44
CA THR A 206 -5.00 -5.87 -11.49
C THR A 206 -6.45 -5.77 -11.05
N PRO A 207 -7.26 -6.85 -11.14
CA PRO A 207 -8.64 -6.82 -10.69
C PRO A 207 -8.71 -6.66 -9.16
N GLY A 208 -9.77 -6.02 -8.70
CA GLY A 208 -9.99 -5.80 -7.27
C GLY A 208 -10.20 -7.09 -6.47
N SER A 209 -10.70 -8.14 -7.12
CA SER A 209 -10.88 -9.49 -6.55
C SER A 209 -9.61 -10.10 -5.95
N ASP A 210 -8.41 -9.68 -6.43
CA ASP A 210 -7.11 -10.08 -5.85
C ASP A 210 -6.89 -9.53 -4.42
N PHE A 211 -7.70 -8.56 -3.97
CA PHE A 211 -7.47 -7.82 -2.71
C PHE A 211 -8.60 -8.02 -1.67
N GLY A 212 -9.60 -8.81 -1.95
CA GLY A 212 -10.69 -9.10 -1.03
C GLY A 212 -12.04 -9.30 -1.71
N ASP A 213 -13.10 -9.39 -0.90
CA ASP A 213 -14.43 -9.77 -1.38
C ASP A 213 -15.47 -8.63 -1.32
N PHE A 214 -15.18 -7.53 -0.59
CA PHE A 214 -16.16 -6.45 -0.37
C PHE A 214 -16.19 -5.47 -1.54
N GLU A 215 -17.17 -5.60 -2.44
CA GLU A 215 -17.38 -4.74 -3.62
C GLU A 215 -16.19 -4.69 -4.59
N THR A 216 -15.20 -5.55 -4.42
CA THR A 216 -13.92 -5.51 -5.14
C THR A 216 -14.05 -5.86 -6.62
N ASN A 217 -15.11 -6.57 -7.00
CA ASN A 217 -15.42 -6.91 -8.38
C ASN A 217 -15.76 -5.71 -9.27
N ARG A 218 -15.91 -4.50 -8.69
CA ARG A 218 -16.16 -3.24 -9.41
C ARG A 218 -14.94 -2.33 -9.50
N TYR A 219 -13.77 -2.78 -9.01
CA TYR A 219 -12.55 -1.98 -8.96
C TYR A 219 -11.38 -2.65 -9.64
N VAL A 220 -10.45 -1.82 -10.12
CA VAL A 220 -9.14 -2.25 -10.62
C VAL A 220 -8.04 -1.43 -9.97
N ARG A 221 -6.92 -2.08 -9.69
CA ARG A 221 -5.68 -1.40 -9.27
C ARG A 221 -4.81 -1.11 -10.48
N ILE A 222 -4.41 0.15 -10.62
CA ILE A 222 -3.51 0.63 -11.66
C ILE A 222 -2.24 1.15 -11.00
N SER A 223 -1.08 0.62 -11.38
CA SER A 223 0.21 1.12 -10.90
C SER A 223 0.73 2.23 -11.81
N TYR A 224 1.21 3.34 -11.21
CA TYR A 224 1.89 4.41 -11.95
C TYR A 224 3.42 4.41 -11.73
N ALA A 225 3.98 3.32 -11.24
CA ALA A 225 5.43 3.11 -11.14
C ALA A 225 6.05 2.73 -12.50
N GLN A 226 5.77 3.55 -13.53
CA GLN A 226 6.23 3.39 -14.91
C GLN A 226 6.67 4.75 -15.46
N GLU A 227 7.42 4.74 -16.57
CA GLU A 227 7.78 5.97 -17.26
C GLU A 227 6.54 6.72 -17.75
N GLN A 228 6.58 8.06 -17.71
CA GLN A 228 5.47 8.92 -18.08
C GLN A 228 4.87 8.60 -19.45
N SER A 229 5.73 8.42 -20.47
CA SER A 229 5.30 8.09 -21.84
C SER A 229 4.53 6.77 -21.96
N ARG A 230 4.84 5.80 -21.08
CA ARG A 230 4.10 4.53 -21.02
C ARG A 230 2.74 4.69 -20.33
N LEU A 231 2.67 5.55 -19.33
CA LEU A 231 1.39 5.88 -18.67
C LEU A 231 0.45 6.59 -19.65
N GLU A 232 0.97 7.55 -20.43
CA GLU A 232 0.23 8.25 -21.48
C GLU A 232 -0.34 7.29 -22.53
N GLN A 233 0.49 6.36 -23.02
CA GLN A 233 0.06 5.32 -23.95
C GLN A 233 -1.02 4.40 -23.33
N ALA A 234 -0.86 4.01 -22.05
CA ALA A 234 -1.82 3.16 -21.38
C ALA A 234 -3.17 3.86 -21.20
N VAL A 235 -3.17 5.12 -20.77
CA VAL A 235 -4.39 5.93 -20.59
C VAL A 235 -5.11 6.12 -21.93
N SER A 236 -4.39 6.45 -23.02
CA SER A 236 -4.98 6.55 -24.36
C SER A 236 -5.69 5.26 -24.79
N ARG A 237 -5.02 4.11 -24.60
CA ARG A 237 -5.58 2.79 -24.94
C ARG A 237 -6.78 2.42 -24.07
N ILE A 238 -6.77 2.77 -22.80
CA ILE A 238 -7.94 2.59 -21.90
C ILE A 238 -9.11 3.46 -22.40
N GLY A 239 -8.86 4.71 -22.78
CA GLY A 239 -9.88 5.62 -23.28
C GLY A 239 -10.52 5.19 -24.61
N GLU A 240 -9.81 4.43 -25.43
CA GLU A 240 -10.30 3.86 -26.69
C GLU A 240 -10.97 2.50 -26.51
N PHE A 241 -10.73 1.83 -25.38
CA PHE A 241 -11.25 0.49 -25.09
C PHE A 241 -12.76 0.53 -24.83
N ARG A 242 -13.49 -0.41 -25.47
CA ARG A 242 -14.94 -0.60 -25.35
C ARG A 242 -15.25 -2.07 -25.06
N PRO A 243 -16.37 -2.36 -24.32
CA PRO A 243 -16.79 -3.73 -24.04
C PRO A 243 -17.14 -4.55 -25.29
#